data_212fee5544df03d391291ef66dae6dbe
#
_entry.id   212fee5544df03d391291ef66dae6dbe
#
_cell.length_a   1.000
_cell.length_b   1.000
_cell.length_c   1.000
_cell.angle_alpha   90.00
_cell.angle_beta   90.00
_cell.angle_gamma   90.00
#
_symmetry.space_group_name_H-M   'P 1'
#
loop_
_entity.id
_entity.type
_entity.pdbx_description
1 polymer ?
#
loop_
_entity_poly.entity_id
_entity_poly.type
_entity_poly.pdbx_seq_one_letter_code
_entity_poly.pdbx_strand_id
1 'polypeptide(L)'
;MRGPVGDAHPVRPSARTPTPPLWLLVLVTISASISMHLFVPALPSAAADLHVGATRMQMAISVYLLGLAVGQLVWGPLSDAWGRRIVLLAGLACFALGGVIAACAPDLPTLLAARVLQALGASTGMVVGRAIIRDTTEGEDMVRRLALLSLMIVISPGLVLRTI
;
A
#
# COMPACT_ATOMS: atom_id res chain seq x y z
N MET A 1 17.75 -36.75 -47.40
CA MET A 1 17.80 -35.27 -47.32
C MET A 1 17.37 -34.88 -45.92
N ARG A 2 18.32 -34.50 -45.05
CA ARG A 2 18.02 -33.96 -43.71
C ARG A 2 18.04 -32.43 -43.83
N GLY A 3 16.92 -31.79 -43.55
CA GLY A 3 16.83 -30.34 -43.53
C GLY A 3 17.62 -29.74 -42.35
N PRO A 4 18.04 -28.45 -42.42
CA PRO A 4 18.86 -27.82 -41.41
C PRO A 4 18.06 -27.65 -40.11
N VAL A 5 18.71 -28.09 -39.03
CA VAL A 5 18.24 -27.84 -37.64
C VAL A 5 18.32 -26.34 -37.42
N GLY A 6 17.15 -25.72 -37.19
CA GLY A 6 17.06 -24.30 -36.91
C GLY A 6 17.88 -23.90 -35.70
N ASP A 7 18.70 -22.87 -35.88
CA ASP A 7 19.51 -22.24 -34.85
C ASP A 7 18.63 -21.80 -33.68
N ALA A 8 18.70 -22.52 -32.58
CA ALA A 8 18.13 -22.09 -31.30
C ALA A 8 18.88 -20.83 -30.86
N HIS A 9 18.26 -19.66 -31.04
CA HIS A 9 18.76 -18.44 -30.47
C HIS A 9 18.93 -18.61 -28.95
N PRO A 10 20.13 -18.35 -28.40
CA PRO A 10 20.35 -18.42 -26.96
C PRO A 10 19.44 -17.38 -26.30
N VAL A 11 18.49 -17.86 -25.51
CA VAL A 11 17.68 -17.01 -24.64
C VAL A 11 18.63 -16.28 -23.70
N ARG A 12 18.86 -14.99 -23.94
CA ARG A 12 19.65 -14.15 -23.04
C ARG A 12 19.02 -14.20 -21.67
N PRO A 13 19.74 -14.58 -20.61
CA PRO A 13 19.23 -14.48 -19.26
C PRO A 13 18.89 -13.01 -19.01
N SER A 14 17.61 -12.73 -18.81
CA SER A 14 17.14 -11.41 -18.41
C SER A 14 17.88 -11.02 -17.13
N ALA A 15 18.54 -9.88 -17.13
CA ALA A 15 19.22 -9.35 -15.96
C ALA A 15 18.23 -9.37 -14.79
N ARG A 16 18.47 -10.24 -13.81
CA ARG A 16 17.63 -10.33 -12.60
C ARG A 16 17.75 -8.99 -11.88
N THR A 17 16.74 -8.16 -11.99
CA THR A 17 16.61 -6.97 -11.14
C THR A 17 16.67 -7.43 -9.69
N PRO A 18 17.49 -6.79 -8.84
CA PRO A 18 17.60 -7.20 -7.44
C PRO A 18 16.21 -7.16 -6.79
N THR A 19 15.77 -8.31 -6.30
CA THR A 19 14.47 -8.44 -5.63
C THR A 19 14.52 -7.65 -4.32
N PRO A 20 13.60 -6.71 -4.10
CA PRO A 20 13.55 -6.01 -2.83
C PRO A 20 13.31 -7.02 -1.70
N PRO A 21 13.93 -6.82 -0.53
CA PRO A 21 13.79 -7.72 0.59
C PRO A 21 12.32 -7.77 1.04
N LEU A 22 11.84 -8.96 1.38
CA LEU A 22 10.43 -9.23 1.70
C LEU A 22 9.93 -8.39 2.89
N TRP A 23 10.80 -8.13 3.87
CA TRP A 23 10.47 -7.30 5.04
C TRP A 23 10.09 -5.86 4.64
N LEU A 24 10.72 -5.30 3.59
CA LEU A 24 10.41 -3.96 3.11
C LEU A 24 9.02 -3.92 2.47
N LEU A 25 8.67 -4.93 1.67
CA LEU A 25 7.33 -5.05 1.09
C LEU A 25 6.26 -5.21 2.18
N VAL A 26 6.57 -5.99 3.21
CA VAL A 26 5.70 -6.19 4.38
C VAL A 26 5.50 -4.86 5.12
N LEU A 27 6.56 -4.10 5.43
CA LEU A 27 6.46 -2.81 6.11
C LEU A 27 5.58 -1.82 5.35
N VAL A 28 5.79 -1.69 4.03
CA VAL A 28 5.00 -0.77 3.20
C VAL A 28 3.53 -1.21 3.14
N THR A 29 3.27 -2.50 3.09
CA THR A 29 1.90 -3.02 3.03
C THR A 29 1.17 -2.87 4.37
N ILE A 30 1.87 -3.07 5.49
CA ILE A 30 1.30 -2.94 6.83
C ILE A 30 1.04 -1.47 7.20
N SER A 31 1.79 -0.51 6.64
CA SER A 31 1.61 0.91 6.96
C SER A 31 0.18 1.41 6.76
N ALA A 32 -0.51 0.90 5.73
CA ALA A 32 -1.92 1.19 5.48
C ALA A 32 -2.83 0.75 6.63
N SER A 33 -2.63 -0.49 7.11
CA SER A 33 -3.41 -1.06 8.21
C SER A 33 -3.12 -0.36 9.53
N ILE A 34 -1.85 -0.10 9.83
CA ILE A 34 -1.42 0.60 11.05
C ILE A 34 -2.04 2.00 11.10
N SER A 35 -1.98 2.76 9.99
CA SER A 35 -2.55 4.10 9.92
C SER A 35 -4.05 4.11 10.25
N MET A 36 -4.79 3.12 9.78
CA MET A 36 -6.22 3.02 10.08
C MET A 36 -6.46 2.67 11.55
N HIS A 37 -5.75 1.68 12.09
CA HIS A 37 -5.96 1.19 13.46
C HIS A 37 -5.49 2.17 14.53
N LEU A 38 -4.45 2.97 14.27
CA LEU A 38 -4.03 4.06 15.16
C LEU A 38 -5.02 5.23 15.15
N PHE A 39 -5.71 5.45 14.03
CA PHE A 39 -6.65 6.55 13.93
C PHE A 39 -7.97 6.28 14.65
N VAL A 40 -8.44 5.03 14.68
CA VAL A 40 -9.73 4.68 15.31
C VAL A 40 -9.80 5.08 16.79
N PRO A 41 -8.81 4.76 17.65
CA PRO A 41 -8.84 5.20 19.04
C PRO A 41 -8.64 6.72 19.20
N ALA A 42 -8.02 7.40 18.24
CA ALA A 42 -7.83 8.84 18.24
C ALA A 42 -9.08 9.64 17.77
N LEU A 43 -10.09 8.96 17.21
CA LEU A 43 -11.32 9.59 16.71
C LEU A 43 -12.03 10.49 17.74
N PRO A 44 -12.24 10.07 19.01
CA PRO A 44 -12.95 10.90 19.98
C PRO A 44 -12.19 12.18 20.33
N SER A 45 -10.87 12.11 20.52
CA SER A 45 -10.03 13.29 20.80
C SER A 45 -9.99 14.24 19.60
N ALA A 46 -9.78 13.73 18.40
CA ALA A 46 -9.79 14.54 17.17
C ALA A 46 -11.16 15.20 16.92
N ALA A 47 -12.26 14.53 17.25
CA ALA A 47 -13.61 15.11 17.17
C ALA A 47 -13.80 16.26 18.15
N ALA A 48 -13.26 16.14 19.37
CA ALA A 48 -13.29 17.19 20.38
C ALA A 48 -12.42 18.39 19.97
N ASP A 49 -11.20 18.16 19.51
CA ASP A 49 -10.25 19.21 19.08
C ASP A 49 -10.78 20.03 17.90
N LEU A 50 -11.41 19.35 16.93
CA LEU A 50 -12.00 19.99 15.76
C LEU A 50 -13.43 20.50 15.99
N HIS A 51 -13.98 20.35 17.20
CA HIS A 51 -15.35 20.75 17.57
C HIS A 51 -16.43 20.20 16.63
N VAL A 52 -16.27 18.94 16.17
CA VAL A 52 -17.20 18.27 15.25
C VAL A 52 -17.86 17.06 15.91
N GLY A 53 -19.10 16.78 15.51
CA GLY A 53 -19.82 15.60 16.02
C GLY A 53 -19.18 14.28 15.53
N ALA A 54 -19.31 13.22 16.33
CA ALA A 54 -18.75 11.89 16.04
C ALA A 54 -19.15 11.35 14.65
N THR A 55 -20.38 11.60 14.21
CA THR A 55 -20.87 11.17 12.90
C THR A 55 -20.08 11.81 11.75
N ARG A 56 -19.75 13.10 11.87
CA ARG A 56 -18.93 13.79 10.87
C ARG A 56 -17.48 13.30 10.89
N MET A 57 -16.95 13.01 12.08
CA MET A 57 -15.59 12.47 12.21
C MET A 57 -15.46 11.06 11.59
N GLN A 58 -16.52 10.23 11.64
CA GLN A 58 -16.52 8.93 10.97
C GLN A 58 -16.35 9.02 9.45
N MET A 59 -16.67 10.16 8.82
CA MET A 59 -16.38 10.38 7.40
C MET A 59 -14.89 10.23 7.08
N ALA A 60 -14.01 10.52 8.03
CA ALA A 60 -12.56 10.35 7.85
C ALA A 60 -12.16 8.88 7.61
N ILE A 61 -12.88 7.92 8.21
CA ILE A 61 -12.68 6.49 7.94
C ILE A 61 -13.25 6.16 6.55
N SER A 62 -14.47 6.63 6.25
CA SER A 62 -15.13 6.32 4.98
C SER A 62 -14.34 6.82 3.77
N VAL A 63 -13.84 8.07 3.81
CA VAL A 63 -13.03 8.63 2.73
C VAL A 63 -11.66 7.95 2.62
N TYR A 64 -11.10 7.50 3.74
CA TYR A 64 -9.87 6.71 3.73
C TYR A 64 -10.07 5.37 3.03
N LEU A 65 -11.13 4.64 3.34
CA LEU A 65 -11.45 3.36 2.68
C LEU A 65 -11.75 3.55 1.19
N LEU A 66 -12.48 4.61 0.84
CA LEU A 66 -12.74 4.96 -0.55
C LEU A 66 -11.44 5.30 -1.29
N GLY A 67 -10.56 6.09 -0.66
CA GLY A 67 -9.25 6.42 -1.21
C GLY A 67 -8.37 5.18 -1.44
N LEU A 68 -8.41 4.20 -0.50
CA LEU A 68 -7.73 2.91 -0.69
C LEU A 68 -8.27 2.14 -1.91
N ALA A 69 -9.59 2.09 -2.06
CA ALA A 69 -10.22 1.38 -3.18
C ALA A 69 -9.87 2.02 -4.53
N VAL A 70 -10.02 3.34 -4.64
CA VAL A 70 -9.67 4.10 -5.83
C VAL A 70 -8.18 3.97 -6.15
N GLY A 71 -7.33 4.11 -5.13
CA GLY A 71 -5.88 3.98 -5.30
C GLY A 71 -5.47 2.61 -5.81
N GLN A 72 -6.11 1.52 -5.39
CA GLN A 72 -5.82 0.18 -5.92
C GLN A 72 -6.11 0.07 -7.42
N LEU A 73 -7.16 0.73 -7.91
CA LEU A 73 -7.50 0.73 -9.34
C LEU A 73 -6.52 1.57 -10.17
N VAL A 74 -6.05 2.68 -9.62
CA VAL A 74 -5.15 3.62 -10.32
C VAL A 74 -3.71 3.13 -10.33
N TRP A 75 -3.18 2.67 -9.20
CA TRP A 75 -1.77 2.31 -9.07
C TRP A 75 -1.39 1.02 -9.79
N GLY A 76 -2.35 0.11 -10.06
CA GLY A 76 -2.11 -1.09 -10.84
C GLY A 76 -1.53 -0.76 -12.22
N PRO A 77 -2.34 -0.18 -13.12
CA PRO A 77 -1.90 0.20 -14.46
C PRO A 77 -0.73 1.19 -14.45
N LEU A 78 -0.71 2.13 -13.51
CA LEU A 78 0.33 3.14 -13.42
C LEU A 78 1.69 2.53 -13.08
N SER A 79 1.73 1.51 -12.22
CA SER A 79 2.97 0.80 -11.87
C SER A 79 3.50 -0.06 -13.01
N ASP A 80 2.63 -0.50 -13.91
CA ASP A 80 3.04 -1.22 -15.13
C ASP A 80 3.64 -0.25 -16.17
N ALA A 81 3.10 0.98 -16.25
CA ALA A 81 3.57 2.00 -17.21
C ALA A 81 4.86 2.72 -16.76
N TRP A 82 4.94 3.14 -15.50
CA TRP A 82 6.04 3.98 -14.98
C TRP A 82 7.10 3.20 -14.22
N GLY A 83 6.84 1.94 -13.97
CA GLY A 83 7.73 1.04 -13.22
C GLY A 83 7.47 1.02 -11.72
N ARG A 84 7.66 -0.17 -11.13
CA ARG A 84 7.32 -0.49 -9.73
C ARG A 84 7.96 0.47 -8.72
N ARG A 85 9.24 0.81 -8.94
CA ARG A 85 10.02 1.63 -8.00
C ARG A 85 9.53 3.07 -7.91
N ILE A 86 9.28 3.71 -9.05
CA ILE A 86 8.84 5.11 -9.11
C ILE A 86 7.48 5.25 -8.43
N VAL A 87 6.54 4.39 -8.78
CA VAL A 87 5.19 4.40 -8.23
C VAL A 87 5.20 4.12 -6.72
N LEU A 88 6.03 3.19 -6.25
CA LEU A 88 6.16 2.91 -4.81
C LEU A 88 6.69 4.12 -4.04
N LEU A 89 7.71 4.80 -4.55
CA LEU A 89 8.27 5.99 -3.91
C LEU A 89 7.27 7.16 -3.92
N ALA A 90 6.56 7.38 -5.03
CA ALA A 90 5.52 8.38 -5.11
C ALA A 90 4.38 8.10 -4.11
N GLY A 91 3.94 6.84 -4.02
CA GLY A 91 2.93 6.44 -3.05
C GLY A 91 3.37 6.64 -1.59
N LEU A 92 4.62 6.29 -1.26
CA LEU A 92 5.18 6.54 0.07
C LEU A 92 5.25 8.03 0.40
N ALA A 93 5.63 8.87 -0.57
CA ALA A 93 5.63 10.32 -0.39
C ALA A 93 4.20 10.86 -0.15
N CYS A 94 3.23 10.42 -0.94
CA CYS A 94 1.82 10.77 -0.73
C CYS A 94 1.31 10.32 0.65
N PHE A 95 1.68 9.10 1.08
CA PHE A 95 1.32 8.58 2.40
C PHE A 95 1.88 9.43 3.53
N ALA A 96 3.18 9.76 3.46
CA ALA A 96 3.86 10.56 4.47
C ALA A 96 3.31 12.00 4.52
N LEU A 97 3.15 12.64 3.37
CA LEU A 97 2.58 13.99 3.26
C LEU A 97 1.14 14.02 3.79
N GLY A 98 0.31 13.06 3.39
CA GLY A 98 -1.06 12.94 3.91
C GLY A 98 -1.08 12.74 5.42
N GLY A 99 -0.15 11.96 5.98
CA GLY A 99 0.00 11.78 7.42
C GLY A 99 0.36 13.07 8.17
N VAL A 100 1.33 13.82 7.65
CA VAL A 100 1.74 15.11 8.23
C VAL A 100 0.59 16.14 8.15
N ILE A 101 -0.07 16.27 7.01
CA ILE A 101 -1.21 17.19 6.85
C ILE A 101 -2.35 16.79 7.80
N ALA A 102 -2.64 15.50 7.92
CA ALA A 102 -3.68 15.02 8.84
C ALA A 102 -3.37 15.33 10.31
N ALA A 103 -2.10 15.23 10.71
CA ALA A 103 -1.66 15.55 12.08
C ALA A 103 -1.73 17.05 12.40
N CYS A 104 -1.61 17.91 11.38
CA CYS A 104 -1.65 19.36 11.52
C CYS A 104 -2.99 19.97 11.04
N ALA A 105 -4.01 19.17 10.78
CA ALA A 105 -5.26 19.62 10.17
C ALA A 105 -6.01 20.57 11.12
N PRO A 106 -6.27 21.84 10.70
CA PRO A 106 -6.99 22.80 11.53
C PRO A 106 -8.52 22.61 11.52
N ASP A 107 -9.02 21.89 10.54
CA ASP A 107 -10.45 21.69 10.32
C ASP A 107 -10.75 20.31 9.69
N LEU A 108 -12.02 19.91 9.73
CA LEU A 108 -12.47 18.64 9.19
C LEU A 108 -12.23 18.49 7.67
N PRO A 109 -12.52 19.47 6.80
CA PRO A 109 -12.23 19.35 5.36
C PRO A 109 -10.76 19.06 5.06
N THR A 110 -9.84 19.76 5.73
CA THR A 110 -8.39 19.51 5.59
C THR A 110 -8.02 18.11 6.05
N LEU A 111 -8.58 17.65 7.17
CA LEU A 111 -8.38 16.29 7.65
C LEU A 111 -8.88 15.26 6.62
N LEU A 112 -10.08 15.44 6.06
CA LEU A 112 -10.65 14.53 5.07
C LEU A 112 -9.79 14.47 3.80
N ALA A 113 -9.34 15.63 3.29
CA ALA A 113 -8.45 15.68 2.12
C ALA A 113 -7.11 14.98 2.40
N ALA A 114 -6.52 15.21 3.56
CA ALA A 114 -5.30 14.55 4.00
C ALA A 114 -5.48 13.02 4.09
N ARG A 115 -6.63 12.55 4.59
CA ARG A 115 -6.96 11.12 4.67
C ARG A 115 -7.11 10.48 3.29
N VAL A 116 -7.69 11.16 2.31
CA VAL A 116 -7.73 10.69 0.92
C VAL A 116 -6.31 10.55 0.35
N LEU A 117 -5.48 11.58 0.51
CA LEU A 117 -4.09 11.57 0.04
C LEU A 117 -3.28 10.43 0.70
N GLN A 118 -3.43 10.27 2.01
CA GLN A 118 -2.79 9.21 2.77
C GLN A 118 -3.24 7.82 2.31
N ALA A 119 -4.54 7.64 2.03
CA ALA A 119 -5.10 6.38 1.55
C ALA A 119 -4.62 6.03 0.15
N LEU A 120 -4.56 7.00 -0.76
CA LEU A 120 -3.99 6.83 -2.09
C LEU A 120 -2.53 6.36 -1.99
N GLY A 121 -1.73 6.99 -1.13
CA GLY A 121 -0.35 6.58 -0.90
C GLY A 121 -0.24 5.17 -0.31
N ALA A 122 -1.06 4.85 0.68
CA ALA A 122 -1.08 3.54 1.36
C ALA A 122 -1.44 2.38 0.42
N SER A 123 -2.38 2.60 -0.52
CA SER A 123 -2.81 1.59 -1.48
C SER A 123 -1.70 1.15 -2.43
N THR A 124 -0.68 2.00 -2.67
CA THR A 124 0.48 1.68 -3.51
C THR A 124 1.24 0.48 -2.97
N GLY A 125 1.46 0.44 -1.64
CA GLY A 125 2.14 -0.69 -0.99
C GLY A 125 1.42 -2.01 -1.21
N MET A 126 0.10 -2.00 -1.11
CA MET A 126 -0.72 -3.19 -1.31
C MET A 126 -0.69 -3.70 -2.75
N VAL A 127 -0.73 -2.80 -3.74
CA VAL A 127 -0.76 -3.15 -5.17
C VAL A 127 0.63 -3.52 -5.66
N VAL A 128 1.60 -2.63 -5.46
CA VAL A 128 2.97 -2.80 -5.96
C VAL A 128 3.68 -3.93 -5.23
N GLY A 129 3.44 -4.11 -3.92
CA GLY A 129 3.98 -5.22 -3.15
C GLY A 129 3.59 -6.58 -3.73
N ARG A 130 2.30 -6.78 -4.06
CA ARG A 130 1.82 -8.01 -4.71
C ARG A 130 2.37 -8.17 -6.12
N ALA A 131 2.46 -7.07 -6.88
CA ALA A 131 3.01 -7.10 -8.23
C ALA A 131 4.49 -7.51 -8.22
N ILE A 132 5.31 -6.94 -7.34
CA ILE A 132 6.72 -7.29 -7.20
C ILE A 132 6.88 -8.79 -6.89
N ILE A 133 6.08 -9.35 -5.98
CA ILE A 133 6.15 -10.78 -5.66
C ILE A 133 5.83 -11.62 -6.90
N ARG A 134 4.80 -11.26 -7.68
CA ARG A 134 4.46 -11.97 -8.92
C ARG A 134 5.58 -11.88 -9.96
N ASP A 135 6.22 -10.73 -10.08
CA ASP A 135 7.26 -10.49 -11.09
C ASP A 135 8.59 -11.18 -10.71
N THR A 136 8.80 -11.49 -9.43
CA THR A 136 10.10 -11.96 -8.91
C THR A 136 10.12 -13.39 -8.39
N THR A 137 8.93 -14.01 -8.23
CA THR A 137 8.80 -15.38 -7.69
C THR A 137 7.83 -16.21 -8.50
N GLU A 138 8.10 -17.52 -8.60
CA GLU A 138 7.30 -18.49 -9.33
C GLU A 138 6.89 -19.66 -8.42
N GLY A 139 5.87 -20.41 -8.81
CA GLY A 139 5.44 -21.63 -8.16
C GLY A 139 5.00 -21.48 -6.70
N GLU A 140 5.39 -22.42 -5.85
CA GLU A 140 5.00 -22.45 -4.43
C GLU A 140 5.55 -21.27 -3.62
N ASP A 141 6.73 -20.75 -3.97
CA ASP A 141 7.32 -19.58 -3.30
C ASP A 141 6.48 -18.31 -3.49
N MET A 142 5.88 -18.13 -4.67
CA MET A 142 4.96 -17.01 -4.93
C MET A 142 3.74 -17.10 -4.02
N VAL A 143 3.12 -18.28 -3.95
CA VAL A 143 1.93 -18.50 -3.11
C VAL A 143 2.26 -18.25 -1.65
N ARG A 144 3.38 -18.78 -1.15
CA ARG A 144 3.84 -18.59 0.22
C ARG A 144 4.06 -17.13 0.57
N ARG A 145 4.72 -16.35 -0.30
CA ARG A 145 4.98 -14.91 -0.07
C ARG A 145 3.72 -14.07 -0.10
N LEU A 146 2.79 -14.36 -1.03
CA LEU A 146 1.48 -13.70 -1.08
C LEU A 146 0.63 -14.03 0.16
N ALA A 147 0.67 -15.28 0.62
CA ALA A 147 0.00 -15.70 1.85
C ALA A 147 0.56 -14.99 3.08
N LEU A 148 1.90 -14.85 3.19
CA LEU A 148 2.55 -14.12 4.27
C LEU A 148 2.15 -12.63 4.27
N LEU A 149 2.13 -11.96 3.11
CA LEU A 149 1.64 -10.58 3.02
C LEU A 149 0.19 -10.46 3.51
N SER A 150 -0.68 -11.34 3.06
CA SER A 150 -2.09 -11.33 3.46
C SER A 150 -2.26 -11.61 4.95
N LEU A 151 -1.50 -12.55 5.50
CA LEU A 151 -1.50 -12.89 6.93
C LEU A 151 -1.06 -11.68 7.78
N MET A 152 -0.02 -10.96 7.36
CA MET A 152 0.48 -9.78 8.08
C MET A 152 -0.55 -8.65 8.11
N ILE A 153 -1.31 -8.46 7.02
CA ILE A 153 -2.42 -7.49 6.98
C ILE A 153 -3.51 -7.87 8.00
N VAL A 154 -3.84 -9.15 8.10
CA VAL A 154 -4.88 -9.64 9.02
C VAL A 154 -4.42 -9.59 10.48
N ILE A 155 -3.15 -9.88 10.77
CA ILE A 155 -2.60 -9.86 12.14
C ILE A 155 -2.31 -8.43 12.63
N SER A 156 -2.05 -7.48 11.73
CA SER A 156 -1.70 -6.08 12.05
C SER A 156 -2.65 -5.43 13.06
N PRO A 157 -4.00 -5.57 12.98
CA PRO A 157 -4.91 -5.04 13.99
C PRO A 157 -4.68 -5.58 15.40
N GLY A 158 -4.43 -6.89 15.49
CA GLY A 158 -4.20 -7.56 16.78
C GLY A 158 -2.92 -7.12 17.48
N LEU A 159 -1.88 -6.79 16.73
CA LEU A 159 -0.63 -6.27 17.28
C LEU A 159 -0.80 -4.86 17.85
N VAL A 160 -1.55 -4.00 17.17
CA VAL A 160 -1.81 -2.62 17.62
C VAL A 160 -2.66 -2.61 18.89
N LEU A 161 -3.72 -3.43 18.96
CA LEU A 161 -4.59 -3.51 20.12
C LEU A 161 -3.91 -4.06 21.39
N ARG A 162 -2.81 -4.76 21.27
CA ARG A 162 -2.04 -5.29 22.41
C ARG A 162 -1.06 -4.26 23.00
N THR A 163 -0.79 -3.18 22.29
CA THR A 163 0.21 -2.16 22.64
C THR A 163 -0.43 -0.89 23.22
N ILE A 164 -1.76 -0.78 23.18
CA ILE A 164 -2.59 0.29 23.76
C ILE A 164 -3.30 -0.25 25.00
#